data_bb50514530ca368f4b1eecf672a6dbd8
#
_entry.id   bb50514530ca368f4b1eecf672a6dbd8
#
_cell.length_a   1.000
_cell.length_b   1.000
_cell.length_c   1.000
_cell.angle_alpha   90.00
_cell.angle_beta   90.00
_cell.angle_gamma   90.00
#
_symmetry.space_group_name_H-M   'P 1'
#
loop_
_entity.id
_entity.type
_entity.pdbx_description
1 polymer ?
#
loop_
_entity_poly.entity_id
_entity_poly.type
_entity_poly.pdbx_seq_one_letter_code
_entity_poly.pdbx_strand_id
1 'polypeptide(L)'
;MRTAPFLFALGTALAFQSATEPEHRPVELRSPVEDKNFYLLSALERTPGARDAVKTNPVLARIASERLTALDRAVDSCNLDIECHAAAFRWSDAQMEEAARSLAALYRTSPAIRTLTEGPLRATGLYVRYQDLGGPDLLEHAWSDCIRGVNRAIDVYVLGKPPRYPAIDSITYDAKTEAQGRVVQHVAAVLEDDRASLDSAFSASLRFALDLMLVNHRDEAGRFEPMETGENAAAFRRAKSIEWSRYPYTAIVVPGSGNDRPGVRLSPNGTLRDEIAAKRFREGKAPFILVSGGFVHPSQTEFSEAIEMKRDLIARFGIPDAAIIVDPHARHTTTNMRNAARLLYRYAIPFDRKTLVSTDPDQSRYIEDPLFAKRCTDELGYVPFRLLGRISPLDLEFLPVKESLQADPQDPLDP
;
A
#
# COMPACT_ATOMS: atom_id res chain seq x y z
N MET A 1 -2.95 -43.29 -70.07
CA MET A 1 -2.65 -41.86 -69.91
C MET A 1 -3.90 -41.12 -69.49
N ARG A 2 -4.09 -40.82 -68.23
CA ARG A 2 -5.04 -39.81 -67.74
C ARG A 2 -4.47 -39.28 -66.39
N THR A 3 -4.03 -38.05 -66.42
CA THR A 3 -3.49 -37.28 -65.28
C THR A 3 -4.64 -36.72 -64.47
N ALA A 4 -4.62 -36.96 -63.16
CA ALA A 4 -5.50 -36.29 -62.15
C ALA A 4 -4.80 -35.11 -61.53
N PRO A 5 -5.45 -33.94 -61.23
CA PRO A 5 -4.84 -32.81 -60.57
C PRO A 5 -4.97 -32.94 -59.06
N PHE A 6 -3.86 -32.64 -58.37
CA PHE A 6 -3.80 -32.46 -56.92
C PHE A 6 -4.41 -31.10 -56.53
N LEU A 7 -5.43 -31.11 -55.66
CA LEU A 7 -5.94 -29.92 -55.00
C LEU A 7 -5.08 -29.64 -53.73
N PHE A 8 -4.41 -28.50 -53.69
CA PHE A 8 -3.79 -27.94 -52.48
C PHE A 8 -4.89 -27.21 -51.68
N ALA A 9 -5.20 -27.71 -50.49
CA ALA A 9 -6.00 -26.99 -49.53
C ALA A 9 -5.09 -26.02 -48.73
N LEU A 10 -5.27 -24.71 -48.93
CA LEU A 10 -4.67 -23.68 -48.04
C LEU A 10 -5.41 -23.68 -46.70
N GLY A 11 -4.75 -24.20 -45.69
CA GLY A 11 -5.16 -24.01 -44.30
C GLY A 11 -4.78 -22.62 -43.82
N THR A 12 -5.75 -21.74 -43.63
CA THR A 12 -5.58 -20.47 -42.92
C THR A 12 -5.41 -20.74 -41.45
N ALA A 13 -4.16 -20.65 -40.94
CA ALA A 13 -3.87 -20.63 -39.52
C ALA A 13 -4.33 -19.28 -38.95
N LEU A 14 -5.41 -19.31 -38.18
CA LEU A 14 -5.81 -18.20 -37.31
C LEU A 14 -4.75 -18.06 -36.20
N ALA A 15 -3.89 -17.05 -36.31
CA ALA A 15 -3.00 -16.64 -35.25
C ALA A 15 -3.87 -16.04 -34.14
N PHE A 16 -4.04 -16.77 -33.02
CA PHE A 16 -4.48 -16.21 -31.78
C PHE A 16 -3.39 -15.25 -31.30
N GLN A 17 -3.60 -13.95 -31.45
CA GLN A 17 -2.87 -12.94 -30.73
C GLN A 17 -3.27 -13.09 -29.25
N SER A 18 -2.38 -13.71 -28.46
CA SER A 18 -2.46 -13.62 -27.01
C SER A 18 -2.36 -12.13 -26.64
N ALA A 19 -3.40 -11.59 -26.05
CA ALA A 19 -3.36 -10.28 -25.43
C ALA A 19 -2.25 -10.35 -24.38
N THR A 20 -1.14 -9.66 -24.62
CA THR A 20 -0.10 -9.46 -23.63
C THR A 20 -0.72 -8.70 -22.46
N GLU A 21 -0.76 -9.32 -21.28
CA GLU A 21 -1.10 -8.61 -20.05
C GLU A 21 -0.21 -7.35 -19.95
N PRO A 22 -0.75 -6.21 -19.50
CA PRO A 22 0.03 -4.98 -19.41
C PRO A 22 1.26 -5.24 -18.55
N GLU A 23 2.43 -4.93 -19.11
CA GLU A 23 3.73 -5.11 -18.47
C GLU A 23 3.74 -4.35 -17.13
N HIS A 24 3.71 -5.07 -16.03
CA HIS A 24 3.70 -4.49 -14.69
C HIS A 24 5.05 -3.83 -14.42
N ARG A 25 5.12 -2.51 -14.52
CA ARG A 25 6.30 -1.73 -14.16
C ARG A 25 6.21 -1.32 -12.68
N PRO A 26 7.26 -1.58 -11.89
CA PRO A 26 7.33 -1.06 -10.52
C PRO A 26 7.16 0.46 -10.54
N VAL A 27 6.30 0.98 -9.67
CA VAL A 27 6.13 2.42 -9.51
C VAL A 27 7.32 2.96 -8.74
N GLU A 28 8.01 3.98 -9.28
CA GLU A 28 9.09 4.66 -8.59
C GLU A 28 8.49 5.55 -7.49
N LEU A 29 8.71 5.15 -6.24
CA LEU A 29 8.18 5.83 -5.07
C LEU A 29 9.12 6.96 -4.64
N ARG A 30 8.72 8.24 -4.81
CA ARG A 30 9.51 9.42 -4.38
C ARG A 30 9.30 9.76 -2.92
N SER A 31 8.04 9.72 -2.47
CA SER A 31 7.66 9.84 -1.07
C SER A 31 6.88 8.59 -0.69
N PRO A 32 7.51 7.61 -0.05
CA PRO A 32 6.89 6.29 0.12
C PRO A 32 5.54 6.31 0.84
N VAL A 33 5.39 7.12 1.89
CA VAL A 33 4.13 7.23 2.64
C VAL A 33 3.05 7.87 1.78
N GLU A 34 3.40 8.94 1.05
CA GLU A 34 2.49 9.62 0.12
C GLU A 34 2.04 8.71 -1.01
N ASP A 35 2.99 8.02 -1.65
CA ASP A 35 2.70 7.16 -2.79
C ASP A 35 1.84 5.94 -2.43
N LYS A 36 2.04 5.38 -1.26
CA LYS A 36 1.24 4.24 -0.80
C LYS A 36 -0.19 4.62 -0.42
N ASN A 37 -0.37 5.78 0.20
CA ASN A 37 -1.66 6.22 0.72
C ASN A 37 -2.44 7.10 -0.26
N PHE A 38 -1.75 7.95 -1.03
CA PHE A 38 -2.33 9.03 -1.80
C PHE A 38 -1.80 9.06 -3.23
N TYR A 39 -1.61 7.90 -3.85
CA TYR A 39 -0.91 7.76 -5.13
C TYR A 39 -1.44 8.68 -6.24
N LEU A 40 -2.76 8.89 -6.36
CA LEU A 40 -3.29 9.81 -7.37
C LEU A 40 -2.74 11.22 -7.17
N LEU A 41 -2.67 11.71 -5.94
CA LEU A 41 -2.21 13.07 -5.65
C LEU A 41 -0.73 13.22 -6.02
N SER A 42 0.12 12.29 -5.58
CA SER A 42 1.54 12.31 -5.93
C SER A 42 1.79 12.12 -7.44
N ALA A 43 0.98 11.32 -8.11
CA ALA A 43 1.07 11.13 -9.56
C ALA A 43 0.68 12.40 -10.34
N LEU A 44 -0.35 13.13 -9.88
CA LEU A 44 -0.74 14.43 -10.44
C LEU A 44 0.39 15.47 -10.31
N GLU A 45 1.06 15.53 -9.16
CA GLU A 45 2.17 16.46 -8.92
C GLU A 45 3.42 16.11 -9.73
N ARG A 46 3.74 14.81 -9.87
CA ARG A 46 4.94 14.35 -10.59
C ARG A 46 4.84 14.37 -12.10
N THR A 47 3.63 14.38 -12.66
CA THR A 47 3.41 14.39 -14.10
C THR A 47 3.24 15.82 -14.59
N PRO A 48 4.25 16.45 -15.25
CA PRO A 48 4.24 17.90 -15.52
C PRO A 48 2.97 18.39 -16.21
N GLY A 49 2.53 17.73 -17.28
CA GLY A 49 1.32 18.14 -17.98
C GLY A 49 0.03 17.90 -17.19
N ALA A 50 0.00 16.92 -16.26
CA ALA A 50 -1.13 16.72 -15.36
C ALA A 50 -1.15 17.80 -14.26
N ARG A 51 0.02 18.11 -13.69
CA ARG A 51 0.21 19.21 -12.73
C ARG A 51 -0.28 20.54 -13.31
N ASP A 52 0.14 20.86 -14.53
CA ASP A 52 -0.26 22.11 -15.21
C ASP A 52 -1.78 22.14 -15.45
N ALA A 53 -2.38 21.04 -15.87
CA ALA A 53 -3.82 20.95 -16.08
C ALA A 53 -4.61 21.15 -14.77
N VAL A 54 -4.13 20.60 -13.65
CA VAL A 54 -4.73 20.78 -12.32
C VAL A 54 -4.61 22.26 -11.89
N LYS A 55 -3.43 22.86 -12.01
CA LYS A 55 -3.17 24.25 -11.61
C LYS A 55 -3.97 25.27 -12.41
N THR A 56 -4.15 25.03 -13.70
CA THR A 56 -4.84 25.96 -14.60
C THR A 56 -6.35 25.76 -14.65
N ASN A 57 -6.88 24.70 -14.06
CA ASN A 57 -8.32 24.49 -13.96
C ASN A 57 -8.95 25.52 -13.00
N PRO A 58 -9.95 26.31 -13.43
CA PRO A 58 -10.47 27.43 -12.63
C PRO A 58 -11.03 27.03 -11.27
N VAL A 59 -11.68 25.85 -11.19
CA VAL A 59 -12.26 25.34 -9.94
C VAL A 59 -11.14 24.92 -8.98
N LEU A 60 -10.18 24.14 -9.47
CA LEU A 60 -9.07 23.65 -8.64
C LEU A 60 -8.14 24.81 -8.21
N ALA A 61 -7.90 25.79 -9.07
CA ALA A 61 -7.15 27.01 -8.73
C ALA A 61 -7.84 27.84 -7.65
N ARG A 62 -9.18 27.99 -7.72
CA ARG A 62 -9.95 28.65 -6.67
C ARG A 62 -9.83 27.92 -5.35
N ILE A 63 -10.00 26.60 -5.34
CA ILE A 63 -9.85 25.78 -4.11
C ILE A 63 -8.42 25.93 -3.55
N ALA A 64 -7.38 25.92 -4.39
CA ALA A 64 -6.01 26.16 -3.95
C ALA A 64 -5.86 27.50 -3.24
N SER A 65 -6.41 28.59 -3.81
CA SER A 65 -6.39 29.93 -3.20
C SER A 65 -7.14 29.97 -1.87
N GLU A 66 -8.31 29.32 -1.78
CA GLU A 66 -9.06 29.20 -0.53
C GLU A 66 -8.29 28.47 0.55
N ARG A 67 -7.53 27.41 0.19
CA ARG A 67 -6.68 26.65 1.12
C ARG A 67 -5.50 27.49 1.62
N LEU A 68 -4.86 28.26 0.77
CA LEU A 68 -3.80 29.18 1.19
C LEU A 68 -4.34 30.27 2.14
N THR A 69 -5.53 30.84 1.85
CA THR A 69 -6.20 31.77 2.77
C THR A 69 -6.56 31.12 4.11
N ALA A 70 -6.93 29.83 4.09
CA ALA A 70 -7.19 29.11 5.32
C ALA A 70 -5.90 28.82 6.12
N LEU A 71 -4.77 28.58 5.44
CA LEU A 71 -3.43 28.47 6.06
C LEU A 71 -3.05 29.78 6.73
N ASP A 72 -3.21 30.94 6.06
CA ASP A 72 -2.95 32.27 6.67
C ASP A 72 -3.73 32.41 7.98
N ARG A 73 -5.01 32.12 7.97
CA ARG A 73 -5.84 32.15 9.19
C ARG A 73 -5.41 31.18 10.27
N ALA A 74 -4.98 29.95 9.87
CA ALA A 74 -4.51 28.96 10.81
C ALA A 74 -3.26 29.46 11.55
N VAL A 75 -2.31 30.07 10.83
CA VAL A 75 -1.07 30.62 11.42
C VAL A 75 -1.35 31.87 12.28
N ASP A 76 -2.17 32.80 11.76
CA ASP A 76 -2.36 34.09 12.42
C ASP A 76 -3.35 34.06 13.59
N SER A 77 -4.31 33.13 13.59
CA SER A 77 -5.48 33.25 14.46
C SER A 77 -5.86 31.99 15.24
N CYS A 78 -5.50 30.78 14.78
CA CYS A 78 -5.93 29.56 15.46
C CYS A 78 -5.18 29.31 16.79
N ASN A 79 -3.97 29.84 16.94
CA ASN A 79 -3.15 29.59 18.16
C ASN A 79 -3.06 28.09 18.48
N LEU A 80 -3.47 27.68 19.70
CA LEU A 80 -3.49 26.28 20.14
C LEU A 80 -4.80 25.55 19.88
N ASP A 81 -5.77 26.18 19.19
CA ASP A 81 -7.08 25.59 18.87
C ASP A 81 -6.97 24.59 17.74
N ILE A 82 -6.95 23.30 18.10
CA ILE A 82 -6.82 22.19 17.17
C ILE A 82 -8.03 22.05 16.24
N GLU A 83 -9.23 22.41 16.69
CA GLU A 83 -10.45 22.39 15.84
C GLU A 83 -10.37 23.47 14.74
N CYS A 84 -9.86 24.65 15.09
CA CYS A 84 -9.59 25.71 14.14
C CYS A 84 -8.58 25.26 13.05
N HIS A 85 -7.47 24.64 13.45
CA HIS A 85 -6.50 24.08 12.52
C HIS A 85 -7.12 22.95 11.65
N ALA A 86 -7.84 22.02 12.26
CA ALA A 86 -8.50 20.95 11.53
C ALA A 86 -9.47 21.52 10.46
N ALA A 87 -10.26 22.51 10.81
CA ALA A 87 -11.19 23.16 9.88
C ALA A 87 -10.47 23.84 8.69
N ALA A 88 -9.26 24.37 8.90
CA ALA A 88 -8.47 25.00 7.84
C ALA A 88 -7.99 24.01 6.77
N PHE A 89 -7.63 22.78 7.18
CA PHE A 89 -7.00 21.81 6.28
C PHE A 89 -7.92 20.67 5.82
N ARG A 90 -9.00 20.38 6.53
CA ARG A 90 -9.94 19.33 6.11
C ARG A 90 -10.76 19.76 4.87
N TRP A 91 -11.06 18.81 4.04
CA TRP A 91 -11.97 18.96 2.92
C TRP A 91 -13.41 18.72 3.37
N SER A 92 -14.33 19.60 2.99
CA SER A 92 -15.76 19.32 3.07
C SER A 92 -16.19 18.38 1.94
N ASP A 93 -17.30 17.67 2.12
CA ASP A 93 -17.85 16.78 1.09
C ASP A 93 -18.13 17.55 -0.21
N ALA A 94 -18.69 18.77 -0.10
CA ALA A 94 -18.97 19.63 -1.26
C ALA A 94 -17.70 20.00 -2.06
N GLN A 95 -16.61 20.37 -1.38
CA GLN A 95 -15.33 20.66 -2.03
C GLN A 95 -14.71 19.41 -2.67
N MET A 96 -14.81 18.27 -1.99
CA MET A 96 -14.31 17.00 -2.49
C MET A 96 -15.03 16.59 -3.78
N GLU A 97 -16.36 16.68 -3.80
CA GLU A 97 -17.16 16.38 -4.98
C GLU A 97 -16.94 17.37 -6.13
N GLU A 98 -16.82 18.66 -5.84
CA GLU A 98 -16.55 19.67 -6.86
C GLU A 98 -15.20 19.45 -7.54
N ALA A 99 -14.15 19.15 -6.76
CA ALA A 99 -12.83 18.81 -7.29
C ALA A 99 -12.85 17.50 -8.08
N ALA A 100 -13.56 16.47 -7.61
CA ALA A 100 -13.75 15.21 -8.32
C ALA A 100 -14.32 15.41 -9.72
N ARG A 101 -15.44 16.15 -9.81
CA ARG A 101 -16.08 16.48 -11.11
C ARG A 101 -15.12 17.27 -12.03
N SER A 102 -14.32 18.17 -11.46
CA SER A 102 -13.33 18.94 -12.23
C SER A 102 -12.22 18.04 -12.79
N LEU A 103 -11.73 17.06 -12.04
CA LEU A 103 -10.76 16.08 -12.51
C LEU A 103 -11.36 15.17 -13.60
N ALA A 104 -12.60 14.72 -13.45
CA ALA A 104 -13.31 13.96 -14.48
C ALA A 104 -13.49 14.77 -15.78
N ALA A 105 -13.73 16.08 -15.68
CA ALA A 105 -13.76 16.96 -16.85
C ALA A 105 -12.38 17.10 -17.49
N LEU A 106 -11.32 17.23 -16.71
CA LEU A 106 -9.93 17.28 -17.19
C LEU A 106 -9.50 16.01 -17.93
N TYR A 107 -10.02 14.83 -17.55
CA TYR A 107 -9.77 13.61 -18.32
C TYR A 107 -10.19 13.75 -19.78
N ARG A 108 -11.27 14.45 -20.07
CA ARG A 108 -11.79 14.65 -21.44
C ARG A 108 -10.96 15.64 -22.24
N THR A 109 -10.35 16.64 -21.59
CA THR A 109 -9.69 17.79 -22.23
C THR A 109 -8.17 17.73 -22.16
N SER A 110 -7.58 17.05 -21.17
CA SER A 110 -6.12 16.93 -20.99
C SER A 110 -5.59 15.56 -21.40
N PRO A 111 -4.77 15.45 -22.45
CA PRO A 111 -4.09 14.21 -22.80
C PRO A 111 -3.20 13.66 -21.66
N ALA A 112 -2.56 14.54 -20.88
CA ALA A 112 -1.69 14.13 -19.76
C ALA A 112 -2.49 13.46 -18.65
N ILE A 113 -3.65 14.01 -18.26
CA ILE A 113 -4.55 13.38 -17.27
C ILE A 113 -5.06 12.02 -17.79
N ARG A 114 -5.44 11.94 -19.08
CA ARG A 114 -5.87 10.68 -19.67
C ARG A 114 -4.76 9.63 -19.67
N THR A 115 -3.55 9.99 -20.08
CA THR A 115 -2.39 9.07 -20.09
C THR A 115 -2.05 8.60 -18.67
N LEU A 116 -2.06 9.50 -17.69
CA LEU A 116 -1.84 9.16 -16.29
C LEU A 116 -2.90 8.16 -15.80
N THR A 117 -4.17 8.40 -16.12
CA THR A 117 -5.29 7.56 -15.68
C THR A 117 -5.24 6.16 -16.29
N GLU A 118 -5.14 6.07 -17.63
CA GLU A 118 -5.18 4.81 -18.36
C GLU A 118 -3.88 3.98 -18.26
N GLY A 119 -2.78 4.61 -17.92
CA GLY A 119 -1.48 3.96 -17.73
C GLY A 119 -1.15 3.75 -16.25
N PRO A 120 -0.35 4.65 -15.63
CA PRO A 120 0.17 4.45 -14.28
C PRO A 120 -0.91 4.20 -13.23
N LEU A 121 -2.02 4.95 -13.23
CA LEU A 121 -3.05 4.83 -12.19
C LEU A 121 -3.69 3.43 -12.19
N ARG A 122 -4.04 2.88 -13.36
CA ARG A 122 -4.58 1.51 -13.46
C ARG A 122 -3.52 0.46 -13.13
N ALA A 123 -2.27 0.67 -13.56
CA ALA A 123 -1.20 -0.32 -13.42
C ALA A 123 -0.78 -0.55 -11.95
N THR A 124 -0.98 0.41 -11.05
CA THR A 124 -0.62 0.24 -9.63
C THR A 124 -1.46 -0.81 -8.91
N GLY A 125 -2.71 -1.04 -9.36
CA GLY A 125 -3.70 -1.82 -8.63
C GLY A 125 -4.29 -1.14 -7.39
N LEU A 126 -3.75 0.02 -6.96
CA LEU A 126 -4.21 0.73 -5.75
C LEU A 126 -5.69 1.16 -5.81
N TYR A 127 -6.28 1.16 -6.99
CA TYR A 127 -7.69 1.49 -7.23
C TYR A 127 -8.42 0.34 -7.93
N VAL A 128 -8.07 -0.89 -7.60
CA VAL A 128 -8.56 -2.11 -8.26
C VAL A 128 -10.09 -2.25 -8.21
N ARG A 129 -10.75 -1.73 -7.18
CA ARG A 129 -12.23 -1.70 -7.07
C ARG A 129 -12.89 -0.89 -8.19
N TYR A 130 -12.15 0.01 -8.82
CA TYR A 130 -12.65 0.93 -9.84
C TYR A 130 -12.06 0.63 -11.24
N GLN A 131 -11.29 -0.46 -11.36
CA GLN A 131 -10.54 -0.76 -12.60
C GLN A 131 -11.44 -0.97 -13.83
N ASP A 132 -12.68 -1.42 -13.63
CA ASP A 132 -13.64 -1.66 -14.71
C ASP A 132 -14.49 -0.43 -15.06
N LEU A 133 -14.33 0.67 -14.31
CA LEU A 133 -15.00 1.94 -14.59
C LEU A 133 -14.31 2.71 -15.72
N GLY A 134 -15.05 3.61 -16.35
CA GLY A 134 -14.50 4.60 -17.28
C GLY A 134 -13.47 5.50 -16.59
N GLY A 135 -12.53 6.06 -17.35
CA GLY A 135 -11.45 6.90 -16.80
C GLY A 135 -11.94 8.07 -15.94
N PRO A 136 -12.99 8.82 -16.32
CA PRO A 136 -13.56 9.87 -15.48
C PRO A 136 -14.03 9.37 -14.11
N ASP A 137 -14.78 8.26 -14.10
CA ASP A 137 -15.33 7.69 -12.86
C ASP A 137 -14.22 7.11 -11.98
N LEU A 138 -13.22 6.45 -12.59
CA LEU A 138 -12.01 6.00 -11.88
C LEU A 138 -11.33 7.18 -11.16
N LEU A 139 -11.14 8.32 -11.84
CA LEU A 139 -10.52 9.51 -11.25
C LEU A 139 -11.34 10.08 -10.09
N GLU A 140 -12.67 10.15 -10.22
CA GLU A 140 -13.55 10.64 -9.14
C GLU A 140 -13.44 9.76 -7.89
N HIS A 141 -13.45 8.44 -8.06
CA HIS A 141 -13.32 7.51 -6.95
C HIS A 141 -11.92 7.53 -6.33
N ALA A 142 -10.86 7.51 -7.15
CA ALA A 142 -9.48 7.58 -6.67
C ALA A 142 -9.19 8.89 -5.92
N TRP A 143 -9.71 10.02 -6.43
CA TRP A 143 -9.66 11.30 -5.74
C TRP A 143 -10.37 11.25 -4.39
N SER A 144 -11.60 10.75 -4.37
CA SER A 144 -12.39 10.64 -3.15
C SER A 144 -11.69 9.78 -2.10
N ASP A 145 -11.07 8.67 -2.50
CA ASP A 145 -10.31 7.81 -1.59
C ASP A 145 -9.09 8.56 -1.01
N CYS A 146 -8.30 9.24 -1.84
CA CYS A 146 -7.16 10.03 -1.38
C CYS A 146 -7.58 11.11 -0.38
N ILE A 147 -8.60 11.91 -0.71
CA ILE A 147 -9.02 13.03 0.15
C ILE A 147 -9.65 12.55 1.46
N ARG A 148 -10.41 11.45 1.43
CA ARG A 148 -10.89 10.80 2.67
C ARG A 148 -9.72 10.35 3.54
N GLY A 149 -8.66 9.79 2.96
CA GLY A 149 -7.45 9.42 3.68
C GLY A 149 -6.73 10.63 4.28
N VAL A 150 -6.60 11.74 3.55
CA VAL A 150 -6.08 13.00 4.07
C VAL A 150 -6.91 13.50 5.24
N ASN A 151 -8.23 13.56 5.09
CA ASN A 151 -9.13 13.94 6.18
C ASN A 151 -9.01 13.01 7.39
N ARG A 152 -8.85 11.70 7.13
CA ARG A 152 -8.69 10.70 8.19
C ARG A 152 -7.41 10.91 8.99
N ALA A 153 -6.28 11.20 8.32
CA ALA A 153 -5.04 11.52 9.01
C ALA A 153 -5.18 12.76 9.90
N ILE A 154 -5.86 13.81 9.41
CA ILE A 154 -6.17 15.02 10.21
C ILE A 154 -7.08 14.66 11.39
N ASP A 155 -8.12 13.87 11.18
CA ASP A 155 -9.03 13.42 12.25
C ASP A 155 -8.29 12.69 13.38
N VAL A 156 -7.33 11.83 13.03
CA VAL A 156 -6.53 11.09 14.02
C VAL A 156 -5.48 11.97 14.68
N TYR A 157 -4.65 12.67 13.89
CA TYR A 157 -3.43 13.32 14.37
C TYR A 157 -3.59 14.80 14.74
N VAL A 158 -4.74 15.41 14.49
CA VAL A 158 -5.11 16.72 15.06
C VAL A 158 -6.15 16.52 16.15
N LEU A 159 -7.29 15.89 15.80
CA LEU A 159 -8.46 15.83 16.68
C LEU A 159 -8.44 14.65 17.66
N GLY A 160 -7.45 13.76 17.58
CA GLY A 160 -7.32 12.60 18.47
C GLY A 160 -8.45 11.58 18.31
N LYS A 161 -9.12 11.52 17.13
CA LYS A 161 -10.10 10.47 16.87
C LYS A 161 -9.41 9.10 16.85
N PRO A 162 -10.05 8.05 17.40
CA PRO A 162 -9.40 6.75 17.48
C PRO A 162 -9.11 6.20 16.08
N PRO A 163 -7.86 5.78 15.79
CA PRO A 163 -7.53 5.05 14.57
C PRO A 163 -8.12 3.64 14.61
N ARG A 164 -7.92 2.85 13.53
CA ARG A 164 -8.35 1.44 13.49
C ARG A 164 -7.71 0.60 14.60
N TYR A 165 -6.44 0.85 14.91
CA TYR A 165 -5.67 0.16 15.95
C TYR A 165 -5.19 1.14 17.03
N PRO A 166 -6.05 1.55 17.98
CA PRO A 166 -5.71 2.59 18.96
C PRO A 166 -4.48 2.27 19.81
N ALA A 167 -4.19 1.01 20.07
CA ALA A 167 -3.03 0.60 20.87
C ALA A 167 -1.68 0.86 20.18
N ILE A 168 -1.66 1.04 18.86
CA ILE A 168 -0.44 1.21 18.07
C ILE A 168 -0.41 2.50 17.25
N ASP A 169 -1.56 3.04 16.84
CA ASP A 169 -1.64 4.15 15.88
C ASP A 169 -2.19 5.46 16.46
N SER A 170 -2.48 5.49 17.76
CA SER A 170 -3.00 6.71 18.38
C SER A 170 -2.00 7.86 18.32
N ILE A 171 -2.55 9.06 18.38
CA ILE A 171 -1.83 10.31 18.52
C ILE A 171 -0.86 10.27 19.73
N THR A 172 0.30 10.90 19.60
CA THR A 172 1.35 10.89 20.62
C THR A 172 0.94 11.66 21.88
N TYR A 173 0.34 12.84 21.73
CA TYR A 173 -0.17 13.66 22.83
C TYR A 173 -1.69 13.63 22.86
N ASP A 174 -2.29 13.65 24.04
CA ASP A 174 -3.74 13.79 24.16
C ASP A 174 -4.20 15.09 23.47
N ALA A 175 -5.23 14.99 22.64
CA ALA A 175 -5.79 16.10 21.86
C ALA A 175 -6.20 17.31 22.74
N LYS A 176 -6.51 17.08 24.01
CA LYS A 176 -6.93 18.13 24.95
C LYS A 176 -5.76 18.88 25.59
N THR A 177 -4.52 18.50 25.28
CA THR A 177 -3.34 19.12 25.89
C THR A 177 -2.80 20.28 25.07
N GLU A 178 -2.18 21.25 25.74
CA GLU A 178 -1.44 22.32 25.05
C GLU A 178 -0.27 21.79 24.22
N ALA A 179 0.32 20.65 24.61
CA ALA A 179 1.39 20.01 23.85
C ALA A 179 0.92 19.65 22.45
N GLN A 180 -0.27 19.06 22.32
CA GLN A 180 -0.87 18.75 21.01
C GLN A 180 -1.18 20.04 20.23
N GLY A 181 -1.78 21.04 20.86
CA GLY A 181 -2.03 22.35 20.23
C GLY A 181 -0.76 22.95 19.64
N ARG A 182 0.35 22.91 20.40
CA ARG A 182 1.67 23.40 19.95
C ARG A 182 2.21 22.61 18.74
N VAL A 183 2.11 21.28 18.74
CA VAL A 183 2.54 20.47 17.60
C VAL A 183 1.79 20.87 16.34
N VAL A 184 0.47 20.96 16.43
CA VAL A 184 -0.40 21.32 15.29
C VAL A 184 -0.10 22.73 14.77
N GLN A 185 0.05 23.71 15.68
CA GLN A 185 0.43 25.08 15.35
C GLN A 185 1.78 25.14 14.64
N HIS A 186 2.80 24.41 15.13
CA HIS A 186 4.13 24.40 14.53
C HIS A 186 4.12 23.76 13.15
N VAL A 187 3.35 22.68 12.92
CA VAL A 187 3.19 22.08 11.59
C VAL A 187 2.59 23.10 10.62
N ALA A 188 1.55 23.85 11.02
CA ALA A 188 0.99 24.91 10.20
C ALA A 188 2.01 26.02 9.86
N ALA A 189 2.84 26.42 10.85
CA ALA A 189 3.89 27.42 10.63
C ALA A 189 4.99 26.93 9.65
N VAL A 190 5.37 25.65 9.72
CA VAL A 190 6.31 25.03 8.76
C VAL A 190 5.73 25.02 7.34
N LEU A 191 4.45 24.74 7.20
CA LEU A 191 3.77 24.82 5.89
C LEU A 191 3.77 26.24 5.32
N GLU A 192 3.57 27.26 6.17
CA GLU A 192 3.60 28.65 5.73
C GLU A 192 4.99 29.07 5.25
N ASP A 193 6.06 28.62 5.90
CA ASP A 193 7.43 28.85 5.47
C ASP A 193 7.72 28.24 4.08
N ASP A 194 7.12 27.09 3.78
CA ASP A 194 7.23 26.41 2.47
C ASP A 194 6.06 26.71 1.51
N ARG A 195 5.33 27.79 1.74
CA ARG A 195 4.11 28.19 1.00
C ARG A 195 4.25 28.13 -0.52
N ALA A 196 5.42 28.44 -1.05
CA ALA A 196 5.68 28.43 -2.49
C ALA A 196 5.52 27.04 -3.14
N SER A 197 5.65 25.98 -2.36
CA SER A 197 5.47 24.60 -2.82
C SER A 197 4.00 24.15 -2.81
N LEU A 198 3.10 24.89 -2.14
CA LEU A 198 1.69 24.55 -1.94
C LEU A 198 0.83 25.10 -3.09
N ASP A 199 1.08 24.64 -4.29
CA ASP A 199 0.58 25.26 -5.53
C ASP A 199 -0.58 24.53 -6.21
N SER A 200 -1.12 23.47 -5.57
CA SER A 200 -2.30 22.72 -6.04
C SER A 200 -3.45 22.75 -5.05
N ALA A 201 -4.65 22.39 -5.49
CA ALA A 201 -5.85 22.37 -4.64
C ALA A 201 -5.69 21.50 -3.38
N PHE A 202 -4.86 20.48 -3.44
CA PHE A 202 -4.69 19.48 -2.37
C PHE A 202 -3.36 19.59 -1.62
N SER A 203 -2.36 20.30 -2.13
CA SER A 203 -1.00 20.30 -1.59
C SER A 203 -0.94 20.73 -0.11
N ALA A 204 -1.65 21.79 0.29
CA ALA A 204 -1.65 22.25 1.68
C ALA A 204 -2.23 21.18 2.63
N SER A 205 -3.39 20.60 2.31
CA SER A 205 -4.03 19.58 3.14
C SER A 205 -3.22 18.26 3.17
N LEU A 206 -2.70 17.86 2.02
CA LEU A 206 -1.86 16.65 1.91
C LEU A 206 -0.58 16.79 2.73
N ARG A 207 0.14 17.90 2.55
CA ARG A 207 1.38 18.14 3.28
C ARG A 207 1.14 18.22 4.78
N PHE A 208 0.08 18.92 5.21
CA PHE A 208 -0.31 18.98 6.62
C PHE A 208 -0.56 17.57 7.20
N ALA A 209 -1.29 16.73 6.49
CA ALA A 209 -1.55 15.36 6.91
C ALA A 209 -0.26 14.52 7.00
N LEU A 210 0.64 14.62 6.02
CA LEU A 210 1.91 13.89 5.99
C LEU A 210 2.85 14.35 7.12
N ASP A 211 2.96 15.65 7.36
CA ASP A 211 3.81 16.18 8.44
C ASP A 211 3.26 15.79 9.80
N LEU A 212 1.93 15.76 9.99
CA LEU A 212 1.32 15.24 11.22
C LEU A 212 1.59 13.75 11.44
N MET A 213 1.55 12.94 10.39
CA MET A 213 1.94 11.53 10.48
C MET A 213 3.42 11.40 10.87
N LEU A 214 4.29 12.20 10.25
CA LEU A 214 5.73 12.18 10.54
C LEU A 214 6.05 12.55 11.99
N VAL A 215 5.50 13.66 12.50
CA VAL A 215 5.78 14.10 13.89
C VAL A 215 5.15 13.18 14.94
N ASN A 216 4.19 12.36 14.56
CA ASN A 216 3.64 11.28 15.39
C ASN A 216 4.35 9.93 15.18
N HIS A 217 5.49 9.90 14.46
CA HIS A 217 6.25 8.70 14.15
C HIS A 217 5.44 7.65 13.37
N ARG A 218 4.56 8.11 12.47
CA ARG A 218 3.71 7.28 11.61
C ARG A 218 4.21 7.22 10.17
N ASP A 219 5.52 7.13 10.02
CA ASP A 219 6.22 6.95 8.75
C ASP A 219 6.60 5.48 8.48
N GLU A 220 6.19 4.56 9.37
CA GLU A 220 6.59 3.14 9.30
C GLU A 220 6.24 2.50 7.96
N ALA A 221 5.10 2.88 7.36
CA ALA A 221 4.67 2.39 6.04
C ALA A 221 5.65 2.76 4.90
N GLY A 222 6.49 3.78 5.10
CA GLY A 222 7.51 4.20 4.14
C GLY A 222 8.92 3.71 4.44
N ARG A 223 9.17 3.17 5.64
CA ARG A 223 10.50 2.70 6.02
C ARG A 223 10.96 1.56 5.12
N PHE A 224 12.24 1.54 4.76
CA PHE A 224 12.87 0.60 3.83
C PHE A 224 12.45 0.72 2.36
N GLU A 225 11.50 1.60 2.02
CA GLU A 225 11.19 1.85 0.60
C GLU A 225 12.30 2.70 -0.08
N PRO A 226 12.57 2.50 -1.35
CA PRO A 226 11.94 1.48 -2.22
C PRO A 226 12.54 0.10 -2.01
N MET A 227 11.67 -0.88 -1.71
CA MET A 227 12.05 -2.26 -1.39
C MET A 227 12.83 -2.94 -2.54
N GLU A 228 12.51 -2.63 -3.81
CA GLU A 228 13.09 -3.23 -5.01
C GLU A 228 14.55 -2.86 -5.23
N THR A 229 15.01 -1.77 -4.65
CA THR A 229 16.43 -1.34 -4.70
C THR A 229 17.10 -1.46 -3.33
N GLY A 230 16.33 -1.66 -2.27
CA GLY A 230 16.75 -1.89 -0.90
C GLY A 230 16.70 -3.37 -0.50
N GLU A 231 15.95 -3.66 0.57
CA GLU A 231 15.91 -4.96 1.25
C GLU A 231 15.48 -6.13 0.37
N ASN A 232 14.64 -5.90 -0.65
CA ASN A 232 14.19 -6.93 -1.57
C ASN A 232 14.90 -6.93 -2.92
N ALA A 233 15.95 -6.12 -3.10
CA ALA A 233 16.62 -5.96 -4.41
C ALA A 233 17.07 -7.28 -5.04
N ALA A 234 17.63 -8.19 -4.24
CA ALA A 234 18.10 -9.49 -4.73
C ALA A 234 16.94 -10.41 -5.11
N ALA A 235 15.90 -10.48 -4.28
CA ALA A 235 14.70 -11.29 -4.54
C ALA A 235 13.91 -10.75 -5.73
N PHE A 236 13.75 -9.43 -5.84
CA PHE A 236 13.09 -8.77 -6.97
C PHE A 236 13.76 -9.08 -8.31
N ARG A 237 15.12 -9.02 -8.36
CA ARG A 237 15.85 -9.43 -9.58
C ARG A 237 15.64 -10.91 -9.89
N ARG A 238 15.69 -11.78 -8.87
CA ARG A 238 15.51 -13.22 -9.04
C ARG A 238 14.12 -13.60 -9.54
N ALA A 239 13.06 -12.90 -9.10
CA ALA A 239 11.68 -13.18 -9.51
C ALA A 239 11.51 -13.18 -11.03
N LYS A 240 12.28 -12.34 -11.76
CA LYS A 240 12.23 -12.21 -13.22
C LYS A 240 12.78 -13.44 -13.98
N SER A 241 13.51 -14.31 -13.30
CA SER A 241 14.18 -15.49 -13.92
C SER A 241 13.69 -16.82 -13.38
N ILE A 242 12.65 -16.85 -12.56
CA ILE A 242 12.13 -18.08 -11.97
C ILE A 242 11.35 -18.90 -13.02
N GLU A 243 11.72 -20.17 -13.14
CA GLU A 243 10.91 -21.16 -13.85
C GLU A 243 9.83 -21.70 -12.91
N TRP A 244 8.66 -21.03 -12.91
CA TRP A 244 7.57 -21.27 -11.96
C TRP A 244 7.01 -22.70 -11.99
N SER A 245 7.09 -23.39 -13.12
CA SER A 245 6.66 -24.79 -13.28
C SER A 245 7.40 -25.77 -12.37
N ARG A 246 8.62 -25.43 -11.92
CA ARG A 246 9.46 -26.27 -11.06
C ARG A 246 9.00 -26.29 -9.60
N TYR A 247 8.10 -25.39 -9.19
CA TYR A 247 7.71 -25.24 -7.81
C TYR A 247 6.19 -25.41 -7.63
N PRO A 248 5.75 -26.15 -6.58
CA PRO A 248 4.33 -26.27 -6.29
C PRO A 248 3.68 -24.97 -5.82
N TYR A 249 4.45 -24.06 -5.22
CA TYR A 249 4.00 -22.78 -4.68
C TYR A 249 4.86 -21.63 -5.18
N THR A 250 4.27 -20.42 -5.21
CA THR A 250 4.98 -19.21 -5.60
C THR A 250 5.87 -18.67 -4.50
N ALA A 251 5.42 -18.74 -3.25
CA ALA A 251 6.16 -18.34 -2.07
C ALA A 251 5.71 -19.13 -0.84
N ILE A 252 6.55 -19.14 0.19
CA ILE A 252 6.22 -19.55 1.55
C ILE A 252 6.03 -18.28 2.35
N VAL A 253 4.80 -17.92 2.67
CA VAL A 253 4.46 -16.76 3.50
C VAL A 253 4.61 -17.14 4.97
N VAL A 254 5.37 -16.34 5.70
CA VAL A 254 5.68 -16.54 7.11
C VAL A 254 5.23 -15.27 7.87
N PRO A 255 4.02 -15.26 8.42
CA PRO A 255 3.59 -14.15 9.26
C PRO A 255 4.41 -14.08 10.54
N GLY A 256 4.74 -12.88 10.99
CA GLY A 256 5.42 -12.65 12.25
C GLY A 256 4.59 -13.04 13.48
N SER A 257 5.24 -13.14 14.63
CA SER A 257 4.62 -13.55 15.89
C SER A 257 4.51 -12.41 16.92
N GLY A 258 5.12 -11.29 16.61
CA GLY A 258 5.27 -10.22 17.59
C GLY A 258 6.23 -10.56 18.72
N ASN A 259 6.82 -9.52 19.32
CA ASN A 259 7.63 -9.64 20.51
C ASN A 259 7.32 -8.49 21.45
N ASP A 260 6.54 -8.75 22.48
CA ASP A 260 6.07 -7.72 23.42
C ASP A 260 7.13 -7.29 24.45
N ARG A 261 8.41 -7.70 24.27
CA ARG A 261 9.51 -7.33 25.15
C ARG A 261 10.41 -6.30 24.48
N PRO A 262 10.56 -5.10 25.06
CA PRO A 262 11.50 -4.09 24.58
C PRO A 262 12.93 -4.65 24.43
N GLY A 263 13.63 -4.27 23.38
CA GLY A 263 15.03 -4.65 23.13
C GLY A 263 15.24 -6.09 22.61
N VAL A 264 14.20 -6.91 22.48
CA VAL A 264 14.29 -8.25 21.86
C VAL A 264 13.96 -8.15 20.37
N ARG A 265 14.90 -8.56 19.52
CA ARG A 265 14.82 -8.42 18.08
C ARG A 265 13.76 -9.35 17.45
N LEU A 266 13.76 -10.61 17.86
CA LEU A 266 12.89 -11.65 17.31
C LEU A 266 12.30 -12.48 18.45
N SER A 267 11.00 -12.74 18.39
CA SER A 267 10.32 -13.58 19.38
C SER A 267 10.75 -15.05 19.25
N PRO A 268 10.62 -15.86 20.33
CA PRO A 268 10.86 -17.30 20.24
C PRO A 268 10.01 -17.97 19.16
N ASN A 269 8.74 -17.58 19.01
CA ASN A 269 7.86 -18.10 17.97
C ASN A 269 8.32 -17.64 16.57
N GLY A 270 8.77 -16.39 16.40
CA GLY A 270 9.37 -15.91 15.13
C GLY A 270 10.54 -16.78 14.72
N THR A 271 11.46 -17.06 15.65
CA THR A 271 12.60 -17.96 15.43
C THR A 271 12.17 -19.37 15.00
N LEU A 272 11.10 -19.93 15.61
CA LEU A 272 10.56 -21.24 15.26
C LEU A 272 9.90 -21.24 13.87
N ARG A 273 9.19 -20.17 13.52
CA ARG A 273 8.59 -20.00 12.19
C ARG A 273 9.64 -19.92 11.09
N ASP A 274 10.78 -19.27 11.35
CA ASP A 274 11.92 -19.24 10.42
C ASP A 274 12.50 -20.64 10.19
N GLU A 275 12.61 -21.47 11.21
CA GLU A 275 13.04 -22.86 11.08
C GLU A 275 12.09 -23.67 10.20
N ILE A 276 10.76 -23.53 10.42
CA ILE A 276 9.72 -24.19 9.62
C ILE A 276 9.87 -23.76 8.14
N ALA A 277 9.98 -22.47 7.90
CA ALA A 277 10.10 -21.89 6.55
C ALA A 277 11.38 -22.37 5.84
N ALA A 278 12.51 -22.36 6.54
CA ALA A 278 13.79 -22.84 6.01
C ALA A 278 13.72 -24.33 5.62
N LYS A 279 13.02 -25.15 6.41
CA LYS A 279 12.77 -26.56 6.07
C LYS A 279 11.94 -26.68 4.78
N ARG A 280 10.83 -25.94 4.66
CA ARG A 280 9.96 -25.95 3.46
C ARG A 280 10.71 -25.47 2.22
N PHE A 281 11.55 -24.45 2.36
CA PHE A 281 12.40 -23.97 1.27
C PHE A 281 13.40 -25.05 0.80
N ARG A 282 14.08 -25.75 1.71
CA ARG A 282 15.00 -26.84 1.37
C ARG A 282 14.31 -28.06 0.75
N GLU A 283 13.03 -28.27 1.09
CA GLU A 283 12.16 -29.27 0.44
C GLU A 283 11.75 -28.86 -0.98
N GLY A 284 12.15 -27.68 -1.47
CA GLY A 284 11.82 -27.18 -2.80
C GLY A 284 10.35 -26.78 -2.95
N LYS A 285 9.65 -26.44 -1.86
CA LYS A 285 8.22 -26.08 -1.92
C LYS A 285 7.97 -24.80 -2.71
N ALA A 286 8.83 -23.79 -2.57
CA ALA A 286 8.74 -22.53 -3.30
C ALA A 286 10.13 -21.92 -3.53
N PRO A 287 10.28 -21.02 -4.54
CA PRO A 287 11.54 -20.31 -4.76
C PRO A 287 11.81 -19.21 -3.75
N PHE A 288 10.76 -18.73 -3.04
CA PHE A 288 10.84 -17.62 -2.09
C PHE A 288 10.26 -17.97 -0.72
N ILE A 289 10.88 -17.42 0.32
CA ILE A 289 10.28 -17.22 1.65
C ILE A 289 9.88 -15.75 1.71
N LEU A 290 8.61 -15.45 2.01
CA LEU A 290 8.10 -14.10 2.24
C LEU A 290 7.82 -13.94 3.73
N VAL A 291 8.70 -13.24 4.44
CA VAL A 291 8.55 -12.90 5.86
C VAL A 291 7.80 -11.58 6.00
N SER A 292 6.84 -11.49 6.93
CA SER A 292 5.95 -10.35 7.03
C SER A 292 5.73 -9.97 8.50
N GLY A 293 6.07 -8.72 8.87
CA GLY A 293 5.91 -8.15 10.21
C GLY A 293 6.64 -6.82 10.37
N GLY A 294 5.91 -5.82 10.85
CA GLY A 294 6.39 -4.44 11.00
C GLY A 294 6.90 -4.11 12.41
N PHE A 295 6.76 -2.83 12.79
CA PHE A 295 7.25 -2.23 14.05
C PHE A 295 6.16 -2.20 15.13
N VAL A 296 5.47 -3.30 15.36
CA VAL A 296 4.19 -3.29 16.10
C VAL A 296 4.31 -3.83 17.52
N HIS A 297 5.23 -4.72 17.81
CA HIS A 297 5.32 -5.45 19.07
C HIS A 297 6.69 -5.31 19.74
N PRO A 298 6.81 -4.48 20.79
CA PRO A 298 5.81 -3.50 21.26
C PRO A 298 5.62 -2.35 20.28
N SER A 299 4.51 -1.61 20.41
CA SER A 299 4.27 -0.41 19.59
C SER A 299 5.48 0.51 19.58
N GLN A 300 5.86 1.03 18.40
CA GLN A 300 7.03 1.89 18.18
C GLN A 300 8.38 1.23 18.53
N THR A 301 8.47 -0.10 18.50
CA THR A 301 9.74 -0.80 18.59
C THR A 301 10.70 -0.35 17.47
N GLU A 302 12.00 -0.34 17.77
CA GLU A 302 13.04 -0.05 16.77
C GLU A 302 13.30 -1.21 15.78
N PHE A 303 12.71 -2.38 16.01
CA PHE A 303 12.90 -3.58 15.19
C PHE A 303 11.69 -3.88 14.31
N SER A 304 11.89 -3.97 13.01
CA SER A 304 10.92 -4.61 12.12
C SER A 304 11.09 -6.12 12.22
N GLU A 305 10.03 -6.81 12.59
CA GLU A 305 10.07 -8.25 12.77
C GLU A 305 10.51 -8.99 11.50
N ALA A 306 9.98 -8.60 10.32
CA ALA A 306 10.35 -9.21 9.06
C ALA A 306 11.84 -9.02 8.69
N ILE A 307 12.43 -7.87 9.03
CA ILE A 307 13.87 -7.63 8.85
C ILE A 307 14.68 -8.56 9.76
N GLU A 308 14.27 -8.74 11.00
CA GLU A 308 14.96 -9.63 11.94
C GLU A 308 14.81 -11.12 11.55
N MET A 309 13.63 -11.52 11.03
CA MET A 309 13.40 -12.85 10.46
C MET A 309 14.33 -13.11 9.23
N LYS A 310 14.45 -12.12 8.32
CA LYS A 310 15.39 -12.22 7.19
C LYS A 310 16.83 -12.45 7.68
N ARG A 311 17.27 -11.68 8.68
CA ARG A 311 18.61 -11.83 9.28
C ARG A 311 18.82 -13.21 9.88
N ASP A 312 17.81 -13.72 10.59
CA ASP A 312 17.85 -15.05 11.20
C ASP A 312 17.91 -16.17 10.13
N LEU A 313 17.07 -16.09 9.10
CA LEU A 313 17.04 -17.03 7.98
C LEU A 313 18.40 -17.11 7.26
N ILE A 314 19.07 -15.97 7.06
CA ILE A 314 20.39 -15.93 6.46
C ILE A 314 21.45 -16.49 7.42
N ALA A 315 21.50 -15.98 8.65
CA ALA A 315 22.60 -16.28 9.58
C ALA A 315 22.55 -17.71 10.14
N ARG A 316 21.37 -18.20 10.53
CA ARG A 316 21.20 -19.52 11.14
C ARG A 316 20.91 -20.63 10.15
N PHE A 317 20.15 -20.33 9.10
CA PHE A 317 19.68 -21.35 8.18
C PHE A 317 20.37 -21.30 6.81
N GLY A 318 21.22 -20.29 6.53
CA GLY A 318 21.96 -20.18 5.27
C GLY A 318 21.02 -19.98 4.06
N ILE A 319 19.82 -19.43 4.26
CA ILE A 319 18.92 -19.12 3.15
C ILE A 319 19.51 -17.95 2.35
N PRO A 320 19.64 -18.08 1.02
CA PRO A 320 20.18 -16.99 0.21
C PRO A 320 19.33 -15.73 0.28
N ASP A 321 19.93 -14.55 0.39
CA ASP A 321 19.25 -13.25 0.38
C ASP A 321 18.26 -13.13 -0.79
N ALA A 322 18.67 -13.56 -1.99
CA ALA A 322 17.81 -13.56 -3.17
C ALA A 322 16.58 -14.49 -3.09
N ALA A 323 16.46 -15.32 -2.07
CA ALA A 323 15.31 -16.18 -1.83
C ALA A 323 14.36 -15.63 -0.77
N ILE A 324 14.65 -14.47 -0.17
CA ILE A 324 13.85 -13.90 0.91
C ILE A 324 13.24 -12.60 0.43
N ILE A 325 11.90 -12.53 0.51
CA ILE A 325 11.10 -11.32 0.31
C ILE A 325 10.67 -10.84 1.68
N VAL A 326 10.84 -9.55 1.95
CA VAL A 326 10.50 -8.92 3.23
C VAL A 326 9.31 -8.00 3.06
N ASP A 327 8.31 -8.14 3.91
CA ASP A 327 7.26 -7.16 4.16
C ASP A 327 7.46 -6.55 5.55
N PRO A 328 8.10 -5.37 5.66
CA PRO A 328 8.38 -4.75 6.95
C PRO A 328 7.24 -3.86 7.46
N HIS A 329 6.06 -3.90 6.84
CA HIS A 329 4.98 -2.95 7.08
C HIS A 329 3.71 -3.58 7.67
N ALA A 330 3.57 -4.92 7.66
CA ALA A 330 2.39 -5.57 8.21
C ALA A 330 2.26 -5.34 9.72
N ARG A 331 1.03 -5.16 10.18
CA ARG A 331 0.71 -4.80 11.57
C ARG A 331 -0.02 -5.92 12.31
N HIS A 332 -0.78 -6.73 11.61
CA HIS A 332 -1.55 -7.87 12.13
C HIS A 332 -1.59 -9.00 11.12
N THR A 333 -2.09 -10.18 11.52
CA THR A 333 -2.20 -11.33 10.61
C THR A 333 -3.06 -11.01 9.38
N THR A 334 -4.09 -10.16 9.50
CA THR A 334 -4.91 -9.69 8.37
C THR A 334 -4.06 -8.97 7.33
N THR A 335 -3.18 -8.08 7.78
CA THR A 335 -2.28 -7.30 6.92
C THR A 335 -1.05 -8.09 6.47
N ASN A 336 -0.59 -9.09 7.22
CA ASN A 336 0.42 -10.04 6.71
C ASN A 336 -0.07 -10.71 5.42
N MET A 337 -1.31 -11.19 5.41
CA MET A 337 -1.90 -11.86 4.24
C MET A 337 -2.15 -10.88 3.08
N ARG A 338 -2.65 -9.66 3.38
CA ARG A 338 -2.85 -8.59 2.40
C ARG A 338 -1.54 -8.16 1.75
N ASN A 339 -0.52 -7.88 2.55
CA ASN A 339 0.75 -7.37 2.05
C ASN A 339 1.52 -8.45 1.28
N ALA A 340 1.39 -9.73 1.68
CA ALA A 340 1.92 -10.82 0.87
C ALA A 340 1.33 -10.79 -0.56
N ALA A 341 0.01 -10.63 -0.70
CA ALA A 341 -0.63 -10.50 -2.02
C ALA A 341 -0.10 -9.27 -2.78
N ARG A 342 0.05 -8.11 -2.12
CA ARG A 342 0.62 -6.89 -2.73
C ARG A 342 2.03 -7.07 -3.26
N LEU A 343 2.92 -7.72 -2.48
CA LEU A 343 4.30 -7.99 -2.91
C LEU A 343 4.37 -9.02 -4.03
N LEU A 344 3.54 -10.06 -4.00
CA LEU A 344 3.44 -11.01 -5.11
C LEU A 344 3.06 -10.29 -6.41
N TYR A 345 2.06 -9.40 -6.36
CA TYR A 345 1.65 -8.59 -7.52
C TYR A 345 2.77 -7.64 -7.96
N ARG A 346 3.31 -6.84 -7.05
CA ARG A 346 4.35 -5.83 -7.29
C ARG A 346 5.61 -6.43 -7.94
N TYR A 347 5.92 -7.70 -7.65
CA TYR A 347 7.10 -8.39 -8.18
C TYR A 347 6.78 -9.27 -9.38
N ALA A 348 5.58 -9.15 -9.95
CA ALA A 348 5.10 -9.95 -11.08
C ALA A 348 5.24 -11.48 -10.84
N ILE A 349 5.05 -11.89 -9.60
CA ILE A 349 4.97 -13.31 -9.21
C ILE A 349 3.56 -13.80 -9.59
N PRO A 350 3.42 -15.01 -10.21
CA PRO A 350 2.13 -15.48 -10.69
C PRO A 350 1.05 -15.47 -9.62
N PHE A 351 0.00 -14.68 -9.86
CA PHE A 351 -1.07 -14.39 -8.89
C PHE A 351 -2.17 -15.45 -8.88
N ASP A 352 -2.26 -16.24 -9.93
CA ASP A 352 -3.21 -17.33 -10.15
C ASP A 352 -2.70 -18.70 -9.64
N ARG A 353 -1.47 -18.73 -9.10
CA ARG A 353 -0.85 -19.93 -8.59
C ARG A 353 -0.91 -20.01 -7.07
N LYS A 354 -0.92 -21.24 -6.55
CA LYS A 354 -0.93 -21.51 -5.11
C LYS A 354 0.26 -20.87 -4.40
N THR A 355 -0.01 -20.32 -3.24
CA THR A 355 0.96 -19.82 -2.27
C THR A 355 0.79 -20.62 -0.97
N LEU A 356 1.87 -20.81 -0.22
CA LEU A 356 1.88 -21.56 1.03
C LEU A 356 2.00 -20.59 2.20
N VAL A 357 1.16 -20.72 3.22
CA VAL A 357 1.47 -20.17 4.56
C VAL A 357 2.12 -21.26 5.37
N SER A 358 3.28 -20.97 5.97
CA SER A 358 3.94 -21.87 6.92
C SER A 358 4.17 -21.12 8.23
N THR A 359 3.60 -21.63 9.33
CA THR A 359 3.63 -20.97 10.64
C THR A 359 3.47 -21.99 11.76
N ASP A 360 3.37 -21.52 13.02
CA ASP A 360 3.08 -22.42 14.14
C ASP A 360 1.63 -22.95 14.12
N PRO A 361 1.33 -24.01 14.90
CA PRO A 361 0.01 -24.64 14.86
C PRO A 361 -1.14 -23.73 15.29
N ASP A 362 -0.90 -22.77 16.21
CA ASP A 362 -1.94 -21.90 16.74
C ASP A 362 -2.33 -20.84 15.70
N GLN A 363 -1.36 -20.18 15.10
CA GLN A 363 -1.63 -19.22 14.03
C GLN A 363 -2.18 -19.91 12.77
N SER A 364 -1.72 -21.12 12.46
CA SER A 364 -2.25 -21.91 11.35
C SER A 364 -3.74 -22.21 11.54
N ARG A 365 -4.16 -22.64 12.74
CA ARG A 365 -5.59 -22.82 13.08
C ARG A 365 -6.37 -21.51 13.03
N TYR A 366 -5.78 -20.42 13.53
CA TYR A 366 -6.40 -19.11 13.51
C TYR A 366 -6.68 -18.60 12.09
N ILE A 367 -5.74 -18.77 11.15
CA ILE A 367 -5.93 -18.34 9.75
C ILE A 367 -7.05 -19.13 9.06
N GLU A 368 -7.26 -20.39 9.43
CA GLU A 368 -8.32 -21.24 8.89
C GLU A 368 -9.69 -20.99 9.54
N ASP A 369 -9.72 -20.38 10.72
CA ASP A 369 -10.97 -20.15 11.48
C ASP A 369 -11.88 -19.15 10.74
N PRO A 370 -13.18 -19.41 10.58
CA PRO A 370 -14.14 -18.47 10.04
C PRO A 370 -14.15 -17.10 10.73
N LEU A 371 -13.81 -17.04 12.03
CA LEU A 371 -13.68 -15.76 12.75
C LEU A 371 -12.53 -14.92 12.21
N PHE A 372 -11.46 -15.52 11.69
CA PHE A 372 -10.40 -14.77 11.03
C PHE A 372 -10.88 -14.16 9.70
N ALA A 373 -11.62 -14.92 8.90
CA ALA A 373 -12.22 -14.38 7.67
C ALA A 373 -13.19 -13.23 7.99
N LYS A 374 -14.00 -13.36 9.06
CA LYS A 374 -14.84 -12.27 9.55
C LYS A 374 -14.02 -11.06 9.97
N ARG A 375 -12.95 -11.25 10.74
CA ARG A 375 -12.03 -10.18 11.13
C ARG A 375 -11.43 -9.47 9.92
N CYS A 376 -10.99 -10.21 8.89
CA CYS A 376 -10.50 -9.63 7.64
C CYS A 376 -11.57 -8.74 6.99
N THR A 377 -12.83 -9.20 6.95
CA THR A 377 -13.93 -8.42 6.38
C THR A 377 -14.22 -7.17 7.22
N ASP A 378 -14.21 -7.27 8.54
CA ASP A 378 -14.44 -6.13 9.44
C ASP A 378 -13.32 -5.08 9.34
N GLU A 379 -12.05 -5.50 9.23
CA GLU A 379 -10.88 -4.61 9.18
C GLU A 379 -10.58 -4.07 7.77
N LEU A 380 -10.67 -4.92 6.75
CA LEU A 380 -10.22 -4.59 5.39
C LEU A 380 -11.38 -4.39 4.39
N GLY A 381 -12.59 -4.84 4.76
CA GLY A 381 -13.75 -4.87 3.86
C GLY A 381 -13.77 -6.07 2.90
N TYR A 382 -12.80 -6.98 3.01
CA TYR A 382 -12.67 -8.21 2.21
C TYR A 382 -11.75 -9.22 2.91
N VAL A 383 -11.75 -10.48 2.44
CA VAL A 383 -10.77 -11.50 2.86
C VAL A 383 -9.61 -11.47 1.88
N PRO A 384 -8.34 -11.20 2.32
CA PRO A 384 -7.20 -10.95 1.41
C PRO A 384 -6.64 -12.20 0.73
N PHE A 385 -7.28 -13.36 0.91
CA PHE A 385 -6.88 -14.63 0.33
C PHE A 385 -8.09 -15.54 0.11
N ARG A 386 -7.95 -16.49 -0.80
CA ARG A 386 -8.87 -17.62 -0.92
C ARG A 386 -8.19 -18.88 -0.39
N LEU A 387 -8.60 -19.34 0.78
CA LEU A 387 -8.08 -20.57 1.36
C LEU A 387 -8.44 -21.77 0.48
N LEU A 388 -7.47 -22.63 0.21
CA LEU A 388 -7.65 -23.85 -0.58
C LEU A 388 -7.70 -25.09 0.31
N GLY A 389 -7.01 -25.07 1.43
CA GLY A 389 -7.04 -26.16 2.41
C GLY A 389 -5.78 -26.24 3.27
N ARG A 390 -5.86 -27.11 4.25
CA ARG A 390 -4.77 -27.48 5.15
C ARG A 390 -3.99 -28.66 4.58
N ILE A 391 -2.65 -28.56 4.59
CA ILE A 391 -1.75 -29.65 4.17
C ILE A 391 -1.11 -30.33 5.37
N SER A 392 -0.82 -29.58 6.41
CA SER A 392 -0.23 -30.05 7.66
C SER A 392 -0.69 -29.17 8.83
N PRO A 393 -0.40 -29.53 10.09
CA PRO A 393 -0.65 -28.65 11.22
C PRO A 393 0.00 -27.25 11.10
N LEU A 394 1.04 -27.12 10.26
CA LEU A 394 1.85 -25.91 10.11
C LEU A 394 1.59 -25.19 8.79
N ASP A 395 0.93 -25.84 7.82
CA ASP A 395 0.89 -25.38 6.44
C ASP A 395 -0.53 -25.26 5.89
N LEU A 396 -0.83 -24.13 5.26
CA LEU A 396 -2.09 -23.85 4.56
C LEU A 396 -1.83 -23.44 3.13
N GLU A 397 -2.61 -23.94 2.18
CA GLU A 397 -2.61 -23.47 0.79
C GLU A 397 -3.61 -22.35 0.58
N PHE A 398 -3.22 -21.31 -0.14
CA PHE A 398 -4.12 -20.24 -0.51
C PHE A 398 -3.81 -19.66 -1.90
N LEU A 399 -4.76 -18.89 -2.43
CA LEU A 399 -4.54 -17.98 -3.56
C LEU A 399 -4.71 -16.54 -3.07
N PRO A 400 -3.83 -15.61 -3.47
CA PRO A 400 -4.01 -14.20 -3.21
C PRO A 400 -5.24 -13.68 -3.98
N VAL A 401 -5.85 -12.59 -3.52
CA VAL A 401 -6.98 -11.94 -4.18
C VAL A 401 -6.62 -10.51 -4.59
N LYS A 402 -7.14 -10.05 -5.74
CA LYS A 402 -6.80 -8.73 -6.30
C LYS A 402 -7.30 -7.57 -5.44
N GLU A 403 -8.37 -7.76 -4.69
CA GLU A 403 -8.90 -6.76 -3.73
C GLU A 403 -7.85 -6.32 -2.71
N SER A 404 -6.85 -7.17 -2.43
CA SER A 404 -5.72 -6.84 -1.55
C SER A 404 -4.89 -5.65 -2.02
N LEU A 405 -4.96 -5.31 -3.30
CA LEU A 405 -4.19 -4.20 -3.88
C LEU A 405 -4.81 -2.83 -3.57
N GLN A 406 -6.13 -2.78 -3.28
CA GLN A 406 -6.85 -1.53 -3.03
C GLN A 406 -6.20 -0.73 -1.90
N ALA A 407 -5.96 0.56 -2.13
CA ALA A 407 -5.60 1.50 -1.08
C ALA A 407 -6.75 1.67 -0.08
N ASP A 408 -6.46 1.80 1.20
CA ASP A 408 -7.46 1.94 2.25
C ASP A 408 -7.49 3.35 2.81
N PRO A 409 -8.49 4.18 2.44
CA PRO A 409 -8.58 5.55 2.92
C PRO A 409 -8.90 5.65 4.42
N GLN A 410 -9.35 4.56 5.04
CA GLN A 410 -9.63 4.52 6.47
C GLN A 410 -8.40 4.23 7.32
N ASP A 411 -7.34 3.73 6.69
CA ASP A 411 -6.09 3.41 7.37
C ASP A 411 -4.87 3.82 6.53
N PRO A 412 -4.61 5.14 6.43
CA PRO A 412 -3.47 5.64 5.66
C PRO A 412 -2.11 5.30 6.30
N LEU A 413 -2.09 4.64 7.45
CA LEU A 413 -0.88 4.18 8.14
C LEU A 413 -0.49 2.76 7.76
N ASP A 414 -1.43 2.03 7.16
CA ASP A 414 -1.26 0.64 6.75
C ASP A 414 -1.69 0.47 5.28
N PRO A 415 -0.98 1.14 4.36
CA PRO A 415 -1.30 1.18 2.94
C PRO A 415 -1.12 -0.17 2.25
#